data_ee8db845898f5fd27ae1cbf8fd282365
#
_entry.id   ee8db845898f5fd27ae1cbf8fd282365
#
_cell.length_a   1.000
_cell.length_b   1.000
_cell.length_c   1.000
_cell.angle_alpha   90.00
_cell.angle_beta   90.00
_cell.angle_gamma   90.00
#
_symmetry.space_group_name_H-M   'P 1'
#
loop_
_entity.id
_entity.type
_entity.pdbx_description
1 polymer ?
#
loop_
_entity_poly.entity_id
_entity_poly.type
_entity_poly.pdbx_seq_one_letter_code
_entity_poly.pdbx_strand_id
1 'polypeptide(L)'
;MNPTAVLLATCLASFLGTMCMGLMANLPFALSAGMGLNAFFAYTVVGNMGYPWQVALLAVIIEGLVFLVLSLTNVREALFNVIPMSLKQAVSVGIGVYIAFIGLQNAGVVVNNDSTLVSLVSFTDDFHTSGICALLAIIGIFLTAVLYIKGIKGSILIGILGTWLLGILCQLTGLYTVDAEAGYNSLIPTLSMTDFSALGDTFGQCFHADFDGISIVNFIVVIFSFLFVDIFDTLGTLIGVCNKANMLDKDGKLPKIKPALLADSIATTAGAVLGTSTTTTFVESSAGVAAGGRTGFSAVITAILFLISMFFAPIFIAIPSFATAPALVIVGFLMFSSITEISFKQTNYLHAIPAYLCVLAMPLFYSISEGISIGIISFVLLHLVCGKGKEVKPLLYVLAMLFLLKYIFL
;
A
#
# COMPACT_ATOMS: atom_id res chain seq x y z
N MET A 1 18.47 10.05 3.03
CA MET A 1 18.90 8.69 2.59
C MET A 1 19.25 8.73 1.12
N ASN A 2 20.23 7.94 0.67
CA ASN A 2 20.60 7.82 -0.75
C ASN A 2 19.47 7.08 -1.51
N PRO A 3 18.85 7.66 -2.57
CA PRO A 3 17.72 7.03 -3.28
C PRO A 3 18.06 5.68 -3.91
N THR A 4 19.27 5.53 -4.47
CA THR A 4 19.74 4.26 -5.04
C THR A 4 19.88 3.18 -3.95
N ALA A 5 20.44 3.54 -2.78
CA ALA A 5 20.57 2.64 -1.64
C ALA A 5 19.19 2.14 -1.15
N VAL A 6 18.23 3.06 -1.00
CA VAL A 6 16.85 2.72 -0.58
C VAL A 6 16.17 1.82 -1.61
N LEU A 7 16.33 2.09 -2.91
CA LEU A 7 15.77 1.24 -3.96
C LEU A 7 16.35 -0.17 -3.92
N LEU A 8 17.68 -0.31 -3.79
CA LEU A 8 18.35 -1.61 -3.67
C LEU A 8 17.87 -2.36 -2.42
N ALA A 9 17.82 -1.68 -1.27
CA ALA A 9 17.31 -2.24 -0.02
C ALA A 9 15.85 -2.72 -0.17
N THR A 10 15.00 -1.90 -0.81
CA THR A 10 13.59 -2.25 -1.05
C THR A 10 13.46 -3.43 -2.00
N CYS A 11 14.24 -3.49 -3.08
CA CYS A 11 14.21 -4.64 -4.00
C CYS A 11 14.63 -5.94 -3.32
N LEU A 12 15.68 -5.91 -2.47
CA LEU A 12 16.12 -7.08 -1.72
C LEU A 12 15.09 -7.52 -0.67
N ALA A 13 14.53 -6.58 0.09
CA ALA A 13 13.48 -6.86 1.06
C ALA A 13 12.24 -7.45 0.37
N SER A 14 11.84 -6.86 -0.76
CA SER A 14 10.73 -7.33 -1.58
C SER A 14 11.00 -8.72 -2.15
N PHE A 15 12.22 -8.99 -2.64
CA PHE A 15 12.63 -10.33 -3.07
C PHE A 15 12.49 -11.35 -1.94
N LEU A 16 13.06 -11.08 -0.76
CA LEU A 16 13.02 -11.99 0.38
C LEU A 16 11.59 -12.25 0.85
N GLY A 17 10.83 -11.19 1.08
CA GLY A 17 9.45 -11.29 1.56
C GLY A 17 8.53 -11.98 0.57
N THR A 18 8.61 -11.62 -0.71
CA THR A 18 7.80 -12.23 -1.77
C THR A 18 8.16 -13.70 -2.00
N MET A 19 9.45 -14.05 -1.90
CA MET A 19 9.90 -15.44 -1.98
C MET A 19 9.35 -16.26 -0.81
N CYS A 20 9.41 -15.73 0.43
CA CYS A 20 8.81 -16.37 1.60
C CYS A 20 7.29 -16.54 1.42
N MET A 21 6.58 -15.53 0.92
CA MET A 21 5.14 -15.61 0.64
C MET A 21 4.82 -16.72 -0.37
N GLY A 22 5.58 -16.79 -1.45
CA GLY A 22 5.41 -17.81 -2.49
C GLY A 22 5.67 -19.24 -2.01
N LEU A 23 6.78 -19.45 -1.27
CA LEU A 23 7.21 -20.76 -0.85
C LEU A 23 6.48 -21.26 0.41
N MET A 24 6.28 -20.40 1.42
CA MET A 24 5.69 -20.81 2.70
C MET A 24 4.16 -20.81 2.64
N ALA A 25 3.55 -19.76 2.11
CA ALA A 25 2.09 -19.62 2.06
C ALA A 25 1.48 -20.15 0.77
N ASN A 26 2.25 -20.28 -0.31
CA ASN A 26 1.78 -20.60 -1.66
C ASN A 26 0.66 -19.63 -2.12
N LEU A 27 0.85 -18.34 -1.85
CA LEU A 27 -0.08 -17.27 -2.24
C LEU A 27 0.55 -16.38 -3.32
N PRO A 28 -0.24 -15.85 -4.26
CA PRO A 28 0.25 -15.06 -5.40
C PRO A 28 0.47 -13.59 -5.04
N PHE A 29 0.95 -13.30 -3.83
CA PHE A 29 1.10 -11.93 -3.34
C PHE A 29 2.57 -11.52 -3.30
N ALA A 30 2.85 -10.32 -3.79
CA ALA A 30 4.13 -9.66 -3.63
C ALA A 30 4.15 -8.87 -2.32
N LEU A 31 5.33 -8.74 -1.73
CA LEU A 31 5.60 -7.89 -0.59
C LEU A 31 6.57 -6.79 -1.03
N SER A 32 6.31 -5.58 -0.56
CA SER A 32 7.21 -4.44 -0.76
C SER A 32 6.96 -3.39 0.33
N ALA A 33 7.73 -2.30 0.31
CA ALA A 33 7.56 -1.21 1.26
C ALA A 33 6.19 -0.53 1.08
N GLY A 34 5.34 -0.59 2.10
CA GLY A 34 3.96 -0.08 2.07
C GLY A 34 3.92 1.44 1.91
N MET A 35 3.11 1.97 0.98
CA MET A 35 3.05 3.41 0.70
C MET A 35 2.65 4.25 1.92
N GLY A 36 1.63 3.82 2.67
CA GLY A 36 1.16 4.50 3.88
C GLY A 36 2.22 4.52 4.98
N LEU A 37 2.90 3.40 5.18
CA LEU A 37 3.99 3.25 6.17
C LEU A 37 5.24 4.03 5.75
N ASN A 38 5.56 4.09 4.46
CA ASN A 38 6.61 4.96 3.92
C ASN A 38 6.32 6.44 4.21
N ALA A 39 5.08 6.87 3.99
CA ALA A 39 4.65 8.24 4.28
C ALA A 39 4.76 8.54 5.78
N PHE A 40 4.31 7.64 6.64
CA PHE A 40 4.45 7.77 8.10
C PHE A 40 5.93 7.84 8.52
N PHE A 41 6.77 6.95 7.98
CA PHE A 41 8.21 6.96 8.22
C PHE A 41 8.86 8.29 7.82
N ALA A 42 8.65 8.71 6.56
CA ALA A 42 9.36 9.86 5.99
C ALA A 42 8.82 11.20 6.49
N TYR A 43 7.49 11.38 6.49
CA TYR A 43 6.88 12.67 6.78
C TYR A 43 6.57 12.85 8.26
N THR A 44 6.06 11.82 8.94
CA THR A 44 5.69 11.95 10.34
C THR A 44 6.89 11.78 11.26
N VAL A 45 7.58 10.63 11.19
CA VAL A 45 8.65 10.32 12.14
C VAL A 45 9.91 11.13 11.84
N VAL A 46 10.38 11.12 10.59
CA VAL A 46 11.61 11.85 10.24
C VAL A 46 11.35 13.33 10.02
N GLY A 47 10.28 13.69 9.28
CA GLY A 47 9.98 15.09 8.94
C GLY A 47 9.43 15.90 10.10
N ASN A 48 8.27 15.49 10.65
CA ASN A 48 7.56 16.29 11.65
C ASN A 48 8.13 16.11 13.07
N MET A 49 8.48 14.86 13.48
CA MET A 49 9.06 14.59 14.80
C MET A 49 10.56 14.89 14.85
N GLY A 50 11.22 15.07 13.69
CA GLY A 50 12.64 15.38 13.59
C GLY A 50 13.59 14.22 13.99
N TYR A 51 13.09 12.97 13.98
CA TYR A 51 13.91 11.82 14.36
C TYR A 51 14.91 11.47 13.25
N PRO A 52 16.15 11.11 13.60
CA PRO A 52 17.07 10.52 12.64
C PRO A 52 16.45 9.28 12.00
N TRP A 53 16.62 9.11 10.69
CA TRP A 53 16.05 7.98 9.98
C TRP A 53 16.56 6.61 10.47
N GLN A 54 17.73 6.56 11.09
CA GLN A 54 18.28 5.37 11.75
C GLN A 54 17.41 4.94 12.94
N VAL A 55 16.91 5.90 13.72
CA VAL A 55 16.00 5.66 14.85
C VAL A 55 14.65 5.15 14.33
N ALA A 56 14.17 5.71 13.21
CA ALA A 56 12.95 5.23 12.57
C ALA A 56 13.12 3.78 12.06
N LEU A 57 14.26 3.43 11.46
CA LEU A 57 14.58 2.03 11.07
C LEU A 57 14.66 1.10 12.27
N LEU A 58 15.20 1.56 13.40
CA LEU A 58 15.22 0.76 14.63
C LEU A 58 13.81 0.50 15.16
N ALA A 59 12.91 1.49 15.06
CA ALA A 59 11.50 1.28 15.40
C ALA A 59 10.87 0.20 14.51
N VAL A 60 11.14 0.20 13.21
CA VAL A 60 10.64 -0.81 12.25
C VAL A 60 11.20 -2.21 12.53
N ILE A 61 12.48 -2.33 12.95
CA ILE A 61 13.04 -3.64 13.34
C ILE A 61 12.32 -4.20 14.57
N ILE A 62 12.10 -3.36 15.60
CA ILE A 62 11.43 -3.78 16.81
C ILE A 62 9.98 -4.18 16.49
N GLU A 63 9.30 -3.40 15.68
CA GLU A 63 7.98 -3.73 15.13
C GLU A 63 7.98 -5.10 14.46
N GLY A 64 8.90 -5.36 13.51
CA GLY A 64 9.01 -6.63 12.79
C GLY A 64 9.23 -7.83 13.71
N LEU A 65 10.06 -7.67 14.76
CA LEU A 65 10.28 -8.71 15.77
C LEU A 65 9.02 -8.97 16.61
N VAL A 66 8.30 -7.93 17.03
CA VAL A 66 7.01 -8.07 17.71
C VAL A 66 6.00 -8.77 16.80
N PHE A 67 5.98 -8.44 15.52
CA PHE A 67 5.13 -9.10 14.53
C PHE A 67 5.41 -10.59 14.39
N LEU A 68 6.69 -10.95 14.38
CA LEU A 68 7.10 -12.36 14.33
C LEU A 68 6.52 -13.12 15.53
N VAL A 69 6.62 -12.57 16.74
CA VAL A 69 6.04 -13.16 17.95
C VAL A 69 4.51 -13.25 17.86
N LEU A 70 3.83 -12.19 17.42
CA LEU A 70 2.37 -12.17 17.25
C LEU A 70 1.88 -13.16 16.18
N SER A 71 2.65 -13.37 15.12
CA SER A 71 2.35 -14.35 14.07
C SER A 71 2.50 -15.79 14.56
N LEU A 72 3.49 -16.06 15.43
CA LEU A 72 3.70 -17.37 16.05
C LEU A 72 2.60 -17.71 17.07
N THR A 73 2.07 -16.71 17.78
CA THR A 73 1.02 -16.89 18.83
C THR A 73 -0.42 -16.94 18.26
N ASN A 74 -0.61 -16.89 16.95
CA ASN A 74 -1.91 -16.88 16.26
C ASN A 74 -2.81 -15.67 16.57
N VAL A 75 -2.31 -14.62 17.21
CA VAL A 75 -3.08 -13.42 17.52
C VAL A 75 -3.53 -12.70 16.24
N ARG A 76 -2.62 -12.52 15.29
CA ARG A 76 -2.93 -11.89 13.98
C ARG A 76 -3.98 -12.69 13.19
N GLU A 77 -3.92 -14.03 13.23
CA GLU A 77 -4.93 -14.88 12.61
C GLU A 77 -6.31 -14.68 13.25
N ALA A 78 -6.37 -14.60 14.58
CA ALA A 78 -7.62 -14.34 15.30
C ALA A 78 -8.22 -12.98 14.92
N LEU A 79 -7.39 -11.94 14.78
CA LEU A 79 -7.80 -10.61 14.30
C LEU A 79 -8.41 -10.68 12.90
N PHE A 80 -7.76 -11.38 11.97
CA PHE A 80 -8.30 -11.58 10.61
C PHE A 80 -9.67 -12.27 10.63
N ASN A 81 -9.81 -13.33 11.45
CA ASN A 81 -11.00 -14.18 11.46
C ASN A 81 -12.20 -13.53 12.19
N VAL A 82 -11.97 -12.51 13.02
CA VAL A 82 -13.04 -11.85 13.76
C VAL A 82 -13.78 -10.82 12.93
N ILE A 83 -13.15 -10.23 11.92
CA ILE A 83 -13.73 -9.18 11.06
C ILE A 83 -14.93 -9.75 10.28
N PRO A 84 -16.14 -9.12 10.36
CA PRO A 84 -17.32 -9.57 9.66
C PRO A 84 -17.15 -9.54 8.13
N MET A 85 -17.83 -10.44 7.42
CA MET A 85 -17.70 -10.55 5.95
C MET A 85 -18.06 -9.26 5.23
N SER A 86 -19.09 -8.53 5.69
CA SER A 86 -19.48 -7.22 5.15
C SER A 86 -18.36 -6.18 5.23
N LEU A 87 -17.60 -6.17 6.34
CA LEU A 87 -16.44 -5.30 6.47
C LEU A 87 -15.26 -5.79 5.62
N LYS A 88 -15.06 -7.12 5.46
CA LYS A 88 -14.04 -7.65 4.55
C LYS A 88 -14.29 -7.23 3.09
N GLN A 89 -15.54 -7.28 2.65
CA GLN A 89 -15.94 -6.79 1.34
C GLN A 89 -15.74 -5.27 1.21
N ALA A 90 -16.13 -4.51 2.24
CA ALA A 90 -15.92 -3.07 2.30
C ALA A 90 -14.43 -2.68 2.24
N VAL A 91 -13.57 -3.43 2.91
CA VAL A 91 -12.11 -3.23 2.85
C VAL A 91 -11.61 -3.37 1.41
N SER A 92 -12.04 -4.40 0.68
CA SER A 92 -11.66 -4.55 -0.74
C SER A 92 -12.08 -3.34 -1.58
N VAL A 93 -13.33 -2.88 -1.41
CA VAL A 93 -13.86 -1.70 -2.12
C VAL A 93 -13.11 -0.43 -1.72
N GLY A 94 -12.91 -0.21 -0.42
CA GLY A 94 -12.23 0.97 0.12
C GLY A 94 -10.77 1.08 -0.36
N ILE A 95 -10.04 -0.04 -0.35
CA ILE A 95 -8.69 -0.12 -0.92
C ILE A 95 -8.72 0.24 -2.41
N GLY A 96 -9.71 -0.27 -3.17
CA GLY A 96 -9.84 0.05 -4.58
C GLY A 96 -9.98 1.55 -4.84
N VAL A 97 -10.85 2.25 -4.09
CA VAL A 97 -11.01 3.70 -4.18
C VAL A 97 -9.75 4.43 -3.73
N TYR A 98 -9.13 3.96 -2.65
CA TYR A 98 -7.92 4.55 -2.07
C TYR A 98 -6.73 4.51 -3.04
N ILE A 99 -6.43 3.36 -3.65
CA ILE A 99 -5.31 3.26 -4.61
C ILE A 99 -5.57 4.06 -5.89
N ALA A 100 -6.82 4.14 -6.35
CA ALA A 100 -7.19 4.99 -7.48
C ALA A 100 -6.95 6.48 -7.15
N PHE A 101 -7.34 6.91 -5.94
CA PHE A 101 -7.11 8.26 -5.45
C PHE A 101 -5.60 8.60 -5.36
N ILE A 102 -4.79 7.71 -4.76
CA ILE A 102 -3.33 7.85 -4.74
C ILE A 102 -2.76 7.95 -6.15
N GLY A 103 -3.21 7.10 -7.07
CA GLY A 103 -2.76 7.14 -8.45
C GLY A 103 -3.00 8.50 -9.10
N LEU A 104 -4.20 9.07 -8.91
CA LEU A 104 -4.55 10.40 -9.44
C LEU A 104 -3.76 11.54 -8.78
N GLN A 105 -3.48 11.46 -7.48
CA GLN A 105 -2.63 12.43 -6.78
C GLN A 105 -1.18 12.36 -7.25
N ASN A 106 -0.59 11.16 -7.31
CA ASN A 106 0.80 10.98 -7.75
C ASN A 106 1.02 11.41 -9.20
N ALA A 107 -0.03 11.34 -10.03
CA ALA A 107 -0.01 11.84 -11.40
C ALA A 107 -0.23 13.35 -11.51
N GLY A 108 -0.50 14.04 -10.42
CA GLY A 108 -0.82 15.46 -10.42
C GLY A 108 -2.18 15.80 -11.03
N VAL A 109 -3.08 14.83 -11.22
CA VAL A 109 -4.46 15.08 -11.68
C VAL A 109 -5.29 15.68 -10.54
N VAL A 110 -5.16 15.11 -9.35
CA VAL A 110 -5.75 15.64 -8.12
C VAL A 110 -4.66 16.37 -7.35
N VAL A 111 -4.90 17.64 -7.06
CA VAL A 111 -3.97 18.54 -6.36
C VAL A 111 -4.60 19.09 -5.08
N ASN A 112 -3.76 19.55 -4.16
CA ASN A 112 -4.23 20.19 -2.94
C ASN A 112 -4.93 21.51 -3.24
N ASN A 113 -5.95 21.82 -2.48
CA ASN A 113 -6.67 23.08 -2.53
C ASN A 113 -7.10 23.48 -1.12
N ASP A 114 -6.68 24.67 -0.69
CA ASP A 114 -6.91 25.14 0.68
C ASP A 114 -8.39 25.34 1.02
N SER A 115 -9.24 25.56 0.01
CA SER A 115 -10.68 25.80 0.21
C SER A 115 -11.51 24.51 0.18
N THR A 116 -11.10 23.50 -0.62
CA THR A 116 -11.88 22.28 -0.88
C THR A 116 -11.14 20.99 -0.55
N LEU A 117 -9.96 21.09 0.07
CA LEU A 117 -8.97 20.04 0.34
C LEU A 117 -8.29 19.51 -0.93
N VAL A 118 -9.05 19.20 -1.97
CA VAL A 118 -8.52 18.73 -3.26
C VAL A 118 -9.28 19.38 -4.41
N SER A 119 -8.59 19.54 -5.54
CA SER A 119 -9.16 20.03 -6.80
C SER A 119 -8.54 19.33 -8.00
N LEU A 120 -9.13 19.50 -9.17
CA LEU A 120 -8.52 19.14 -10.42
C LEU A 120 -7.38 20.12 -10.73
N VAL A 121 -6.27 19.62 -11.26
CA VAL A 121 -5.14 20.47 -11.71
C VAL A 121 -5.59 21.47 -12.78
N SER A 122 -4.98 22.66 -12.79
CA SER A 122 -5.11 23.57 -13.93
C SER A 122 -4.31 23.05 -15.11
N PHE A 123 -4.95 22.88 -16.26
CA PHE A 123 -4.27 22.44 -17.49
C PHE A 123 -3.63 23.63 -18.25
N THR A 124 -3.89 24.86 -17.82
CA THR A 124 -3.45 26.07 -18.54
C THR A 124 -2.28 26.79 -17.88
N ASP A 125 -2.18 26.76 -16.56
CA ASP A 125 -1.23 27.59 -15.83
C ASP A 125 0.22 27.08 -16.02
N ASP A 126 0.45 25.77 -15.87
CA ASP A 126 1.76 25.12 -16.02
C ASP A 126 1.67 23.93 -16.98
N PHE A 127 1.19 24.19 -18.21
CA PHE A 127 0.89 23.12 -19.17
C PHE A 127 2.10 22.23 -19.48
N HIS A 128 3.29 22.80 -19.62
CA HIS A 128 4.51 22.06 -20.04
C HIS A 128 5.14 21.20 -18.93
N THR A 129 4.61 21.27 -17.70
CA THR A 129 5.06 20.50 -16.55
C THR A 129 3.89 19.70 -15.94
N SER A 130 3.13 20.29 -15.01
CA SER A 130 2.02 19.62 -14.32
C SER A 130 0.86 19.28 -15.27
N GLY A 131 0.47 20.20 -16.15
CA GLY A 131 -0.68 20.02 -17.03
C GLY A 131 -0.51 18.86 -18.02
N ILE A 132 0.66 18.75 -18.66
CA ILE A 132 0.96 17.66 -19.60
C ILE A 132 1.07 16.30 -18.88
N CYS A 133 1.64 16.25 -17.66
CA CYS A 133 1.70 15.03 -16.87
C CYS A 133 0.30 14.51 -16.52
N ALA A 134 -0.59 15.39 -16.06
CA ALA A 134 -1.97 15.02 -15.75
C ALA A 134 -2.75 14.57 -17.00
N LEU A 135 -2.55 15.27 -18.14
CA LEU A 135 -3.16 14.88 -19.41
C LEU A 135 -2.69 13.50 -19.87
N LEU A 136 -1.38 13.23 -19.80
CA LEU A 136 -0.82 11.92 -20.13
C LEU A 136 -1.35 10.81 -19.21
N ALA A 137 -1.52 11.07 -17.91
CA ALA A 137 -2.13 10.13 -16.99
C ALA A 137 -3.58 9.79 -17.42
N ILE A 138 -4.39 10.79 -17.74
CA ILE A 138 -5.77 10.61 -18.20
C ILE A 138 -5.80 9.79 -19.50
N ILE A 139 -4.96 10.14 -20.48
CA ILE A 139 -4.84 9.37 -21.73
C ILE A 139 -4.42 7.92 -21.42
N GLY A 140 -3.46 7.74 -20.52
CA GLY A 140 -2.99 6.43 -20.08
C GLY A 140 -4.09 5.59 -19.41
N ILE A 141 -4.97 6.20 -18.59
CA ILE A 141 -6.11 5.53 -17.99
C ILE A 141 -7.06 4.99 -19.09
N PHE A 142 -7.42 5.82 -20.06
CA PHE A 142 -8.26 5.38 -21.18
C PHE A 142 -7.57 4.32 -22.04
N LEU A 143 -6.29 4.47 -22.33
CA LEU A 143 -5.50 3.49 -23.07
C LEU A 143 -5.54 2.12 -22.35
N THR A 144 -5.23 2.11 -21.06
CA THR A 144 -5.21 0.89 -20.25
C THR A 144 -6.60 0.27 -20.15
N ALA A 145 -7.64 1.09 -19.96
CA ALA A 145 -9.03 0.64 -19.92
C ALA A 145 -9.44 -0.03 -21.25
N VAL A 146 -9.15 0.57 -22.39
CA VAL A 146 -9.46 -0.01 -23.73
C VAL A 146 -8.72 -1.33 -23.93
N LEU A 147 -7.43 -1.40 -23.57
CA LEU A 147 -6.65 -2.64 -23.67
C LEU A 147 -7.24 -3.74 -22.77
N TYR A 148 -7.66 -3.38 -21.57
CA TYR A 148 -8.29 -4.30 -20.63
C TYR A 148 -9.64 -4.82 -21.14
N ILE A 149 -10.52 -3.92 -21.62
CA ILE A 149 -11.83 -4.27 -22.20
C ILE A 149 -11.69 -5.20 -23.41
N LYS A 150 -10.65 -4.98 -24.23
CA LYS A 150 -10.34 -5.87 -25.38
C LYS A 150 -9.73 -7.22 -24.95
N GLY A 151 -9.51 -7.47 -23.66
CA GLY A 151 -8.96 -8.72 -23.15
C GLY A 151 -7.48 -8.95 -23.48
N ILE A 152 -6.73 -7.88 -23.77
CA ILE A 152 -5.30 -7.99 -24.11
C ILE A 152 -4.53 -8.39 -22.85
N LYS A 153 -3.83 -9.52 -22.89
CA LYS A 153 -3.00 -10.00 -21.79
C LYS A 153 -1.86 -9.01 -21.53
N GLY A 154 -1.66 -8.65 -20.25
CA GLY A 154 -0.66 -7.66 -19.88
C GLY A 154 -1.09 -6.21 -20.15
N SER A 155 -2.38 -5.93 -20.34
CA SER A 155 -2.94 -4.60 -20.60
C SER A 155 -2.46 -3.52 -19.63
N ILE A 156 -2.31 -3.85 -18.34
CA ILE A 156 -1.82 -2.93 -17.31
C ILE A 156 -0.35 -2.54 -17.57
N LEU A 157 0.51 -3.52 -17.83
CA LEU A 157 1.92 -3.26 -18.14
C LEU A 157 2.07 -2.48 -19.46
N ILE A 158 1.32 -2.87 -20.51
CA ILE A 158 1.32 -2.15 -21.79
C ILE A 158 0.81 -0.72 -21.60
N GLY A 159 -0.16 -0.52 -20.72
CA GLY A 159 -0.66 0.81 -20.34
C GLY A 159 0.41 1.68 -19.71
N ILE A 160 1.16 1.16 -18.73
CA ILE A 160 2.28 1.86 -18.09
C ILE A 160 3.34 2.25 -19.13
N LEU A 161 3.83 1.26 -19.89
CA LEU A 161 4.89 1.47 -20.88
C LEU A 161 4.44 2.38 -22.00
N GLY A 162 3.20 2.26 -22.47
CA GLY A 162 2.62 3.12 -23.50
C GLY A 162 2.48 4.56 -23.04
N THR A 163 2.03 4.78 -21.81
CA THR A 163 1.93 6.13 -21.23
C THR A 163 3.32 6.77 -21.05
N TRP A 164 4.29 5.98 -20.58
CA TRP A 164 5.67 6.45 -20.46
C TRP A 164 6.28 6.80 -21.81
N LEU A 165 6.07 5.96 -22.83
CA LEU A 165 6.52 6.24 -24.20
C LEU A 165 5.91 7.53 -24.76
N LEU A 166 4.61 7.75 -24.52
CA LEU A 166 3.97 9.03 -24.89
C LEU A 166 4.62 10.22 -24.16
N GLY A 167 4.97 10.06 -22.89
CA GLY A 167 5.71 11.06 -22.13
C GLY A 167 7.09 11.38 -22.75
N ILE A 168 7.85 10.35 -23.13
CA ILE A 168 9.15 10.51 -23.82
C ILE A 168 8.95 11.27 -25.14
N LEU A 169 7.92 10.94 -25.91
CA LEU A 169 7.61 11.67 -27.15
C LEU A 169 7.27 13.14 -26.87
N CYS A 170 6.52 13.44 -25.79
CA CYS A 170 6.24 14.81 -25.38
C CYS A 170 7.51 15.56 -24.97
N GLN A 171 8.46 14.90 -24.32
CA GLN A 171 9.76 15.49 -23.97
C GLN A 171 10.58 15.80 -25.22
N LEU A 172 10.63 14.89 -26.20
CA LEU A 172 11.37 15.08 -27.45
C LEU A 172 10.78 16.19 -28.34
N THR A 173 9.46 16.39 -28.27
CA THR A 173 8.76 17.46 -29.03
C THR A 173 8.71 18.80 -28.29
N GLY A 174 9.24 18.89 -27.06
CA GLY A 174 9.21 20.10 -26.24
C GLY A 174 7.86 20.40 -25.58
N LEU A 175 6.90 19.50 -25.66
CA LEU A 175 5.63 19.63 -24.93
C LEU A 175 5.80 19.39 -23.42
N TYR A 176 6.73 18.52 -23.02
CA TYR A 176 7.15 18.33 -21.64
C TYR A 176 8.52 18.96 -21.44
N THR A 177 8.64 19.84 -20.47
CA THR A 177 9.90 20.48 -20.08
C THR A 177 10.46 19.86 -18.81
N VAL A 178 11.76 19.55 -18.84
CA VAL A 178 12.47 19.06 -17.66
C VAL A 178 12.75 20.23 -16.73
N ASP A 179 12.29 20.14 -15.50
CA ASP A 179 12.56 21.07 -14.41
C ASP A 179 12.84 20.26 -13.12
N ALA A 180 14.12 19.97 -12.91
CA ALA A 180 14.55 19.14 -11.79
C ALA A 180 14.31 19.82 -10.42
N GLU A 181 14.29 21.15 -10.35
CA GLU A 181 14.04 21.91 -9.13
C GLU A 181 12.56 21.79 -8.72
N ALA A 182 11.66 21.76 -9.69
CA ALA A 182 10.23 21.53 -9.48
C ALA A 182 9.84 20.03 -9.42
N GLY A 183 10.82 19.10 -9.53
CA GLY A 183 10.58 17.66 -9.45
C GLY A 183 10.26 16.98 -10.80
N TYR A 184 10.29 17.68 -11.91
CA TYR A 184 10.04 17.15 -13.26
C TYR A 184 11.35 16.67 -13.91
N ASN A 185 11.71 15.42 -13.64
CA ASN A 185 12.95 14.82 -14.14
C ASN A 185 12.83 14.38 -15.61
N SER A 186 14.01 14.08 -16.22
CA SER A 186 14.02 13.49 -17.56
C SER A 186 13.33 12.13 -17.58
N LEU A 187 12.44 11.94 -18.56
CA LEU A 187 11.71 10.70 -18.79
C LEU A 187 12.53 9.67 -19.60
N ILE A 188 13.66 10.11 -20.15
CA ILE A 188 14.54 9.25 -20.95
C ILE A 188 15.43 8.47 -19.98
N PRO A 189 15.36 7.13 -19.97
CA PRO A 189 16.14 6.31 -19.05
C PRO A 189 17.63 6.37 -19.39
N THR A 190 18.47 6.46 -18.37
CA THR A 190 19.91 6.28 -18.54
C THR A 190 20.25 4.79 -18.48
N LEU A 191 20.94 4.29 -19.50
CA LEU A 191 21.40 2.90 -19.56
C LEU A 191 22.74 2.76 -18.79
N SER A 192 22.78 3.19 -17.55
CA SER A 192 23.92 2.98 -16.67
C SER A 192 23.68 1.74 -15.80
N MET A 193 24.76 1.04 -15.44
CA MET A 193 24.67 -0.05 -14.45
C MET A 193 24.45 0.54 -13.06
N THR A 194 23.68 -0.16 -12.25
CA THR A 194 23.43 0.23 -10.87
C THR A 194 24.71 0.15 -10.03
N ASP A 195 24.97 1.18 -9.26
CA ASP A 195 26.03 1.14 -8.25
C ASP A 195 25.56 0.39 -7.00
N PHE A 196 25.97 -0.86 -6.89
CA PHE A 196 25.65 -1.71 -5.74
C PHE A 196 26.36 -1.31 -4.45
N SER A 197 27.43 -0.50 -4.54
CA SER A 197 28.15 -0.03 -3.34
C SER A 197 27.28 0.87 -2.47
N ALA A 198 26.32 1.57 -3.12
CA ALA A 198 25.35 2.43 -2.45
C ALA A 198 24.54 1.69 -1.36
N LEU A 199 24.33 0.37 -1.46
CA LEU A 199 23.61 -0.40 -0.43
C LEU A 199 24.29 -0.30 0.94
N GLY A 200 25.63 -0.12 0.98
CA GLY A 200 26.38 0.12 2.22
C GLY A 200 25.94 1.36 3.00
N ASP A 201 25.35 2.35 2.33
CA ASP A 201 24.86 3.58 2.98
C ASP A 201 23.66 3.35 3.90
N THR A 202 22.90 2.27 3.67
CA THR A 202 21.66 1.98 4.43
C THR A 202 21.72 0.67 5.19
N PHE A 203 22.54 -0.28 4.76
CA PHE A 203 22.65 -1.59 5.39
C PHE A 203 23.13 -1.50 6.84
N GLY A 204 22.36 -2.08 7.77
CA GLY A 204 22.69 -2.15 9.20
C GLY A 204 22.61 -0.81 9.94
N GLN A 205 22.19 0.27 9.28
CA GLN A 205 22.11 1.60 9.90
C GLN A 205 21.10 1.68 11.04
N CYS A 206 20.13 0.80 11.09
CA CYS A 206 19.21 0.66 12.22
C CYS A 206 19.91 0.37 13.57
N PHE A 207 21.14 -0.21 13.54
CA PHE A 207 21.95 -0.47 14.73
C PHE A 207 22.83 0.72 15.14
N HIS A 208 22.89 1.77 14.33
CA HIS A 208 23.63 3.01 14.59
C HIS A 208 22.68 4.16 14.95
N ALA A 209 21.55 3.81 15.58
CA ALA A 209 20.55 4.79 16.01
C ALA A 209 21.08 5.63 17.19
N ASP A 210 21.08 6.93 17.03
CA ASP A 210 21.41 7.89 18.08
C ASP A 210 20.12 8.43 18.72
N PHE A 211 20.03 8.34 20.05
CA PHE A 211 18.87 8.74 20.83
C PHE A 211 19.02 10.10 21.49
N ASP A 212 20.04 10.87 21.14
CA ASP A 212 20.24 12.20 21.73
C ASP A 212 18.99 13.10 21.51
N GLY A 213 18.41 13.55 22.62
CA GLY A 213 17.22 14.39 22.61
C GLY A 213 15.88 13.64 22.38
N ILE A 214 15.88 12.32 22.23
CA ILE A 214 14.66 11.53 21.99
C ILE A 214 14.14 10.93 23.30
N SER A 215 12.87 11.22 23.61
CA SER A 215 12.19 10.58 24.76
C SER A 215 11.91 9.11 24.47
N ILE A 216 12.30 8.22 25.37
CA ILE A 216 12.01 6.77 25.27
C ILE A 216 10.50 6.53 25.18
N VAL A 217 9.69 7.31 25.88
CA VAL A 217 8.21 7.19 25.83
C VAL A 217 7.71 7.49 24.42
N ASN A 218 8.17 8.59 23.82
CA ASN A 218 7.78 8.94 22.44
C ASN A 218 8.27 7.89 21.43
N PHE A 219 9.44 7.31 21.63
CA PHE A 219 9.95 6.23 20.79
C PHE A 219 9.07 4.96 20.87
N ILE A 220 8.61 4.58 22.08
CA ILE A 220 7.67 3.47 22.27
C ILE A 220 6.34 3.77 21.55
N VAL A 221 5.86 5.01 21.60
CA VAL A 221 4.66 5.44 20.87
C VAL A 221 4.85 5.28 19.36
N VAL A 222 6.01 5.64 18.82
CA VAL A 222 6.33 5.46 17.39
C VAL A 222 6.35 3.98 17.01
N ILE A 223 6.98 3.10 17.81
CA ILE A 223 6.96 1.64 17.56
C ILE A 223 5.52 1.13 17.55
N PHE A 224 4.71 1.52 18.53
CA PHE A 224 3.31 1.09 18.62
C PHE A 224 2.49 1.60 17.43
N SER A 225 2.77 2.82 16.95
CA SER A 225 2.10 3.38 15.77
C SER A 225 2.43 2.59 14.51
N PHE A 226 3.71 2.27 14.26
CA PHE A 226 4.12 1.39 13.16
C PHE A 226 3.42 0.03 13.25
N LEU A 227 3.54 -0.63 14.40
CA LEU A 227 2.94 -1.94 14.68
C LEU A 227 1.44 -1.94 14.39
N PHE A 228 0.74 -0.91 14.86
CA PHE A 228 -0.71 -0.82 14.71
C PHE A 228 -1.12 -0.60 13.26
N VAL A 229 -0.48 0.33 12.57
CA VAL A 229 -0.79 0.62 11.16
C VAL A 229 -0.49 -0.59 10.29
N ASP A 230 0.67 -1.24 10.46
CA ASP A 230 1.07 -2.39 9.65
C ASP A 230 0.19 -3.62 9.89
N ILE A 231 -0.25 -3.91 11.14
CA ILE A 231 -1.21 -4.99 11.40
C ILE A 231 -2.44 -4.83 10.50
N PHE A 232 -3.02 -3.64 10.49
CA PHE A 232 -4.28 -3.41 9.79
C PHE A 232 -4.10 -3.19 8.29
N ASP A 233 -2.99 -2.63 7.84
CA ASP A 233 -2.63 -2.54 6.41
C ASP A 233 -2.44 -3.95 5.81
N THR A 234 -1.64 -4.81 6.46
CA THR A 234 -1.44 -6.20 6.02
C THR A 234 -2.76 -6.98 6.05
N LEU A 235 -3.51 -6.93 7.16
CA LEU A 235 -4.79 -7.63 7.25
C LEU A 235 -5.78 -7.12 6.22
N GLY A 236 -5.86 -5.80 6.03
CA GLY A 236 -6.71 -5.15 5.04
C GLY A 236 -6.38 -5.61 3.62
N THR A 237 -5.11 -5.55 3.26
CA THR A 237 -4.63 -5.99 1.94
C THR A 237 -4.90 -7.48 1.70
N LEU A 238 -4.57 -8.35 2.65
CA LEU A 238 -4.87 -9.78 2.55
C LEU A 238 -6.38 -10.04 2.41
N ILE A 239 -7.22 -9.35 3.22
CA ILE A 239 -8.67 -9.45 3.12
C ILE A 239 -9.14 -9.00 1.73
N GLY A 240 -8.74 -7.80 1.30
CA GLY A 240 -9.19 -7.18 0.07
C GLY A 240 -8.82 -8.00 -1.16
N VAL A 241 -7.54 -8.39 -1.27
CA VAL A 241 -7.04 -9.15 -2.43
C VAL A 241 -7.56 -10.59 -2.41
N CYS A 242 -7.62 -11.26 -1.24
CA CYS A 242 -8.15 -12.62 -1.14
C CYS A 242 -9.65 -12.69 -1.42
N ASN A 243 -10.42 -11.70 -0.99
CA ASN A 243 -11.84 -11.60 -1.30
C ASN A 243 -12.03 -11.49 -2.81
N LYS A 244 -11.31 -10.57 -3.46
CA LYS A 244 -11.34 -10.39 -4.91
C LYS A 244 -10.87 -11.62 -5.68
N ALA A 245 -9.91 -12.37 -5.14
CA ALA A 245 -9.37 -13.59 -5.72
C ALA A 245 -10.28 -14.83 -5.54
N ASN A 246 -11.36 -14.72 -4.76
CA ASN A 246 -12.16 -15.86 -4.29
C ASN A 246 -11.31 -16.91 -3.56
N MET A 247 -10.34 -16.47 -2.75
CA MET A 247 -9.43 -17.34 -1.99
C MET A 247 -9.87 -17.55 -0.54
N LEU A 248 -10.90 -16.83 -0.10
CA LEU A 248 -11.52 -17.04 1.21
C LEU A 248 -12.42 -18.27 1.18
N ASP A 249 -12.45 -19.03 2.28
CA ASP A 249 -13.37 -20.14 2.47
C ASP A 249 -14.81 -19.64 2.73
N LYS A 250 -15.76 -20.60 2.91
CA LYS A 250 -17.17 -20.28 3.18
C LYS A 250 -17.39 -19.50 4.48
N ASP A 251 -16.45 -19.58 5.41
CA ASP A 251 -16.47 -18.88 6.69
C ASP A 251 -15.72 -17.54 6.60
N GLY A 252 -15.24 -17.14 5.42
CA GLY A 252 -14.46 -15.91 5.18
C GLY A 252 -13.04 -15.97 5.73
N LYS A 253 -12.49 -17.17 5.94
CA LYS A 253 -11.12 -17.37 6.40
C LYS A 253 -10.18 -17.60 5.21
N LEU A 254 -8.93 -17.18 5.37
CA LEU A 254 -7.88 -17.45 4.41
C LEU A 254 -7.13 -18.72 4.80
N PRO A 255 -7.16 -19.79 3.98
CA PRO A 255 -6.28 -20.93 4.17
C PRO A 255 -4.81 -20.46 4.15
N LYS A 256 -3.99 -20.97 5.06
CA LYS A 256 -2.55 -20.62 5.19
C LYS A 256 -2.26 -19.15 5.55
N ILE A 257 -3.16 -18.48 6.24
CA ILE A 257 -2.94 -17.10 6.70
C ILE A 257 -1.69 -17.01 7.61
N LYS A 258 -1.45 -17.98 8.47
CA LYS A 258 -0.29 -17.98 9.39
C LYS A 258 1.06 -17.90 8.65
N PRO A 259 1.37 -18.76 7.66
CA PRO A 259 2.60 -18.61 6.89
C PRO A 259 2.66 -17.30 6.10
N ALA A 260 1.53 -16.74 5.64
CA ALA A 260 1.51 -15.45 4.99
C ALA A 260 1.92 -14.31 5.94
N LEU A 261 1.38 -14.30 7.15
CA LEU A 261 1.72 -13.32 8.19
C LEU A 261 3.16 -13.48 8.70
N LEU A 262 3.72 -14.71 8.70
CA LEU A 262 5.13 -14.94 8.99
C LEU A 262 6.04 -14.39 7.88
N ALA A 263 5.68 -14.59 6.61
CA ALA A 263 6.43 -14.04 5.48
C ALA A 263 6.51 -12.49 5.55
N ASP A 264 5.41 -11.86 5.93
CA ASP A 264 5.29 -10.43 6.15
C ASP A 264 6.23 -9.95 7.29
N SER A 265 6.22 -10.62 8.44
CA SER A 265 7.09 -10.30 9.58
C SER A 265 8.58 -10.45 9.24
N ILE A 266 8.94 -11.49 8.49
CA ILE A 266 10.32 -11.72 8.01
C ILE A 266 10.73 -10.59 7.07
N ALA A 267 9.84 -10.19 6.16
CA ALA A 267 10.10 -9.12 5.19
C ALA A 267 10.33 -7.77 5.87
N THR A 268 9.50 -7.40 6.83
CA THR A 268 9.62 -6.17 7.63
C THR A 268 10.95 -6.14 8.39
N THR A 269 11.27 -7.23 9.12
CA THR A 269 12.51 -7.30 9.89
C THR A 269 13.75 -7.22 8.99
N ALA A 270 13.77 -7.99 7.90
CA ALA A 270 14.88 -7.97 6.94
C ALA A 270 14.97 -6.62 6.20
N GLY A 271 13.84 -6.03 5.84
CA GLY A 271 13.77 -4.73 5.18
C GLY A 271 14.38 -3.61 6.01
N ALA A 272 14.09 -3.57 7.31
CA ALA A 272 14.67 -2.59 8.22
C ALA A 272 16.18 -2.74 8.38
N VAL A 273 16.71 -3.98 8.38
CA VAL A 273 18.18 -4.23 8.38
C VAL A 273 18.82 -3.77 7.07
N LEU A 274 18.15 -3.98 5.94
CA LEU A 274 18.62 -3.54 4.64
C LEU A 274 18.55 -2.02 4.47
N GLY A 275 17.70 -1.33 5.23
CA GLY A 275 17.55 0.12 5.22
C GLY A 275 16.33 0.63 4.45
N THR A 276 15.28 -0.18 4.35
CA THR A 276 13.95 0.23 3.86
C THR A 276 12.94 0.23 5.01
N SER A 277 11.82 0.95 4.82
CA SER A 277 10.74 0.97 5.81
C SER A 277 9.98 -0.36 5.85
N THR A 278 8.91 -0.43 6.64
CA THR A 278 8.07 -1.61 6.81
C THR A 278 7.68 -2.23 5.46
N THR A 279 8.07 -3.50 5.27
CA THR A 279 7.80 -4.28 4.05
C THR A 279 6.60 -5.17 4.30
N THR A 280 5.49 -4.89 3.65
CA THR A 280 4.19 -5.53 3.88
C THR A 280 3.60 -6.12 2.61
N THR A 281 2.53 -6.89 2.74
CA THR A 281 1.80 -7.44 1.59
C THR A 281 1.24 -6.31 0.71
N PHE A 282 1.60 -6.32 -0.55
CA PHE A 282 1.39 -5.22 -1.49
C PHE A 282 0.02 -5.30 -2.17
N VAL A 283 -0.75 -4.22 -2.13
CA VAL A 283 -2.12 -4.15 -2.69
C VAL A 283 -2.11 -4.37 -4.20
N GLU A 284 -1.05 -3.94 -4.87
CA GLU A 284 -0.84 -4.08 -6.31
C GLU A 284 -0.77 -5.54 -6.76
N SER A 285 -0.60 -6.50 -5.83
CA SER A 285 -0.76 -7.94 -6.10
C SER A 285 -2.13 -8.28 -6.67
N SER A 286 -3.15 -7.42 -6.43
CA SER A 286 -4.48 -7.54 -7.03
C SER A 286 -4.44 -7.49 -8.56
N ALA A 287 -3.48 -6.80 -9.17
CA ALA A 287 -3.26 -6.80 -10.61
C ALA A 287 -2.84 -8.19 -11.13
N GLY A 288 -1.89 -8.85 -10.45
CA GLY A 288 -1.46 -10.21 -10.76
C GLY A 288 -2.58 -11.22 -10.57
N VAL A 289 -3.37 -11.05 -9.50
CA VAL A 289 -4.56 -11.88 -9.24
C VAL A 289 -5.62 -11.67 -10.32
N ALA A 290 -5.89 -10.44 -10.74
CA ALA A 290 -6.81 -10.11 -11.83
C ALA A 290 -6.36 -10.72 -13.17
N ALA A 291 -5.05 -10.78 -13.41
CA ALA A 291 -4.46 -11.44 -14.58
C ALA A 291 -4.49 -12.97 -14.51
N GLY A 292 -4.95 -13.56 -13.41
CA GLY A 292 -5.11 -15.02 -13.25
C GLY A 292 -4.10 -15.70 -12.31
N GLY A 293 -3.25 -14.94 -11.61
CA GLY A 293 -2.35 -15.48 -10.57
C GLY A 293 -3.14 -16.08 -9.42
N ARG A 294 -2.83 -17.33 -9.02
CA ARG A 294 -3.57 -18.05 -7.95
C ARG A 294 -2.67 -18.79 -6.98
N THR A 295 -1.40 -18.96 -7.30
CA THR A 295 -0.46 -19.77 -6.52
C THR A 295 0.81 -19.00 -6.20
N GLY A 296 1.58 -19.50 -5.25
CA GLY A 296 2.89 -18.96 -4.89
C GLY A 296 3.91 -18.91 -6.02
N PHE A 297 3.69 -19.67 -7.10
CA PHE A 297 4.55 -19.61 -8.27
C PHE A 297 4.58 -18.20 -8.88
N SER A 298 3.42 -17.50 -8.93
CA SER A 298 3.37 -16.11 -9.37
C SER A 298 4.21 -15.20 -8.47
N ALA A 299 4.16 -15.42 -7.15
CA ALA A 299 4.99 -14.67 -6.20
C ALA A 299 6.48 -14.95 -6.38
N VAL A 300 6.87 -16.22 -6.58
CA VAL A 300 8.28 -16.59 -6.84
C VAL A 300 8.83 -15.89 -8.09
N ILE A 301 8.06 -15.85 -9.18
CA ILE A 301 8.46 -15.13 -10.40
C ILE A 301 8.59 -13.63 -10.11
N THR A 302 7.64 -13.05 -9.39
CA THR A 302 7.71 -11.62 -9.00
C THR A 302 8.93 -11.34 -8.12
N ALA A 303 9.25 -12.23 -7.18
CA ALA A 303 10.46 -12.12 -6.37
C ALA A 303 11.74 -12.09 -7.23
N ILE A 304 11.85 -13.01 -8.19
CA ILE A 304 12.99 -13.02 -9.11
C ILE A 304 13.06 -11.73 -9.93
N LEU A 305 11.91 -11.20 -10.36
CA LEU A 305 11.87 -9.93 -11.08
C LEU A 305 12.31 -8.75 -10.20
N PHE A 306 12.00 -8.72 -8.90
CA PHE A 306 12.56 -7.74 -7.98
C PHE A 306 14.09 -7.82 -7.92
N LEU A 307 14.65 -9.03 -7.86
CA LEU A 307 16.10 -9.21 -7.85
C LEU A 307 16.74 -8.73 -9.17
N ILE A 308 16.13 -9.05 -10.31
CA ILE A 308 16.59 -8.61 -11.63
C ILE A 308 16.49 -7.08 -11.76
N SER A 309 15.42 -6.48 -11.23
CA SER A 309 15.21 -5.03 -11.34
C SER A 309 16.31 -4.19 -10.66
N MET A 310 17.02 -4.75 -9.69
CA MET A 310 18.17 -4.10 -9.06
C MET A 310 19.27 -3.71 -10.06
N PHE A 311 19.48 -4.53 -11.08
CA PHE A 311 20.50 -4.27 -12.13
C PHE A 311 20.10 -3.13 -13.06
N PHE A 312 18.81 -2.81 -13.12
CA PHE A 312 18.22 -1.81 -14.00
C PHE A 312 17.59 -0.65 -13.21
N ALA A 313 18.08 -0.40 -11.99
CA ALA A 313 17.55 0.67 -11.14
C ALA A 313 17.41 2.03 -11.84
N PRO A 314 18.36 2.50 -12.66
CA PRO A 314 18.23 3.78 -13.37
C PRO A 314 17.05 3.82 -14.35
N ILE A 315 16.65 2.67 -14.93
CA ILE A 315 15.48 2.59 -15.81
C ILE A 315 14.19 2.71 -14.99
N PHE A 316 14.12 2.01 -13.85
CA PHE A 316 12.92 2.04 -12.99
C PHE A 316 12.72 3.41 -12.33
N ILE A 317 13.81 4.09 -11.96
CA ILE A 317 13.76 5.45 -11.40
C ILE A 317 13.24 6.46 -12.44
N ALA A 318 13.47 6.22 -13.73
CA ALA A 318 13.02 7.10 -14.82
C ALA A 318 11.52 6.96 -15.13
N ILE A 319 10.83 5.91 -14.65
CA ILE A 319 9.38 5.74 -14.87
C ILE A 319 8.63 6.79 -14.03
N PRO A 320 7.92 7.75 -14.65
CA PRO A 320 7.26 8.82 -13.92
C PRO A 320 5.95 8.33 -13.29
N SER A 321 5.52 9.01 -12.22
CA SER A 321 4.29 8.67 -11.50
C SER A 321 3.04 8.74 -12.38
N PHE A 322 2.98 9.66 -13.34
CA PHE A 322 1.86 9.76 -14.27
C PHE A 322 1.73 8.52 -15.19
N ALA A 323 2.81 7.78 -15.42
CA ALA A 323 2.77 6.55 -16.22
C ALA A 323 2.28 5.34 -15.41
N THR A 324 2.50 5.33 -14.09
CA THR A 324 2.02 4.25 -13.20
C THR A 324 0.58 4.47 -12.72
N ALA A 325 0.10 5.70 -12.67
CA ALA A 325 -1.25 6.04 -12.25
C ALA A 325 -2.37 5.28 -12.98
N PRO A 326 -2.32 5.08 -14.31
CA PRO A 326 -3.31 4.27 -15.03
C PRO A 326 -3.49 2.87 -14.46
N ALA A 327 -2.39 2.23 -14.06
CA ALA A 327 -2.44 0.91 -13.45
C ALA A 327 -3.19 0.93 -12.11
N LEU A 328 -2.87 1.91 -11.24
CA LEU A 328 -3.51 2.04 -9.93
C LEU A 328 -5.02 2.32 -10.07
N VAL A 329 -5.42 3.16 -11.02
CA VAL A 329 -6.84 3.47 -11.26
C VAL A 329 -7.60 2.24 -11.76
N ILE A 330 -7.04 1.49 -12.72
CA ILE A 330 -7.70 0.29 -13.26
C ILE A 330 -7.76 -0.84 -12.23
N VAL A 331 -6.68 -1.04 -11.46
CA VAL A 331 -6.68 -2.00 -10.34
C VAL A 331 -7.70 -1.59 -9.27
N GLY A 332 -7.77 -0.30 -8.96
CA GLY A 332 -8.77 0.25 -8.06
C GLY A 332 -10.20 -0.07 -8.51
N PHE A 333 -10.50 0.12 -9.80
CA PHE A 333 -11.79 -0.26 -10.40
C PHE A 333 -12.09 -1.76 -10.26
N LEU A 334 -11.10 -2.62 -10.47
CA LEU A 334 -11.28 -4.06 -10.32
C LEU A 334 -11.61 -4.47 -8.88
N MET A 335 -10.99 -3.83 -7.89
CA MET A 335 -11.30 -4.06 -6.48
C MET A 335 -12.65 -3.48 -6.07
N PHE A 336 -13.02 -2.31 -6.61
CA PHE A 336 -14.30 -1.66 -6.38
C PHE A 336 -15.49 -2.55 -6.76
N SER A 337 -15.33 -3.47 -7.71
CA SER A 337 -16.39 -4.40 -8.14
C SER A 337 -16.97 -5.25 -6.99
N SER A 338 -16.23 -5.45 -5.88
CA SER A 338 -16.72 -6.15 -4.68
C SER A 338 -17.87 -5.42 -3.97
N ILE A 339 -18.19 -4.18 -4.36
CA ILE A 339 -19.33 -3.44 -3.82
C ILE A 339 -20.68 -4.16 -4.08
N THR A 340 -20.77 -4.93 -5.17
CA THR A 340 -21.96 -5.70 -5.52
C THR A 340 -22.26 -6.84 -4.56
N GLU A 341 -21.28 -7.25 -3.76
CA GLU A 341 -21.42 -8.29 -2.75
C GLU A 341 -21.98 -7.74 -1.43
N ILE A 342 -21.95 -6.41 -1.24
CA ILE A 342 -22.48 -5.74 -0.06
C ILE A 342 -23.98 -5.50 -0.24
N SER A 343 -24.81 -6.01 0.68
CA SER A 343 -26.24 -5.81 0.63
C SER A 343 -26.65 -4.48 1.28
N PHE A 344 -27.09 -3.52 0.49
CA PHE A 344 -27.61 -2.23 0.94
C PHE A 344 -29.13 -2.21 1.18
N LYS A 345 -29.78 -3.38 1.34
CA LYS A 345 -31.20 -3.45 1.71
C LYS A 345 -31.41 -2.92 3.13
N GLN A 346 -32.58 -2.29 3.38
CA GLN A 346 -32.91 -1.71 4.67
C GLN A 346 -32.78 -2.69 5.83
N THR A 347 -33.09 -3.97 5.61
CA THR A 347 -32.95 -5.05 6.60
C THR A 347 -31.51 -5.32 7.00
N ASN A 348 -30.52 -4.79 6.26
CA ASN A 348 -29.10 -5.04 6.47
C ASN A 348 -28.29 -3.77 6.80
N TYR A 349 -28.93 -2.66 7.16
CA TYR A 349 -28.24 -1.38 7.42
C TYR A 349 -27.22 -1.45 8.55
N LEU A 350 -27.41 -2.35 9.53
CA LEU A 350 -26.42 -2.58 10.59
C LEU A 350 -25.05 -3.04 10.08
N HIS A 351 -25.01 -3.68 8.91
CA HIS A 351 -23.79 -4.09 8.24
C HIS A 351 -23.37 -3.12 7.13
N ALA A 352 -24.35 -2.55 6.41
CA ALA A 352 -24.10 -1.70 5.25
C ALA A 352 -23.54 -0.32 5.63
N ILE A 353 -24.04 0.30 6.72
CA ILE A 353 -23.55 1.62 7.16
C ILE A 353 -22.08 1.56 7.60
N PRO A 354 -21.65 0.61 8.46
CA PRO A 354 -20.23 0.46 8.78
C PRO A 354 -19.36 0.17 7.55
N ALA A 355 -19.87 -0.65 6.63
CA ALA A 355 -19.19 -0.94 5.37
C ALA A 355 -18.98 0.34 4.52
N TYR A 356 -20.02 1.16 4.39
CA TYR A 356 -19.94 2.45 3.69
C TYR A 356 -18.93 3.40 4.36
N LEU A 357 -18.97 3.53 5.69
CA LEU A 357 -18.04 4.39 6.43
C LEU A 357 -16.59 3.91 6.29
N CYS A 358 -16.36 2.59 6.28
CA CYS A 358 -15.05 1.99 6.02
C CYS A 358 -14.51 2.39 4.63
N VAL A 359 -15.35 2.27 3.59
CA VAL A 359 -14.98 2.62 2.21
C VAL A 359 -14.65 4.11 2.09
N LEU A 360 -15.48 4.96 2.69
CA LEU A 360 -15.33 6.42 2.61
C LEU A 360 -14.08 6.91 3.33
N ALA A 361 -13.78 6.34 4.49
CA ALA A 361 -12.69 6.80 5.34
C ALA A 361 -11.29 6.53 4.75
N MET A 362 -11.10 5.44 4.00
CA MET A 362 -9.79 5.08 3.44
C MET A 362 -9.17 6.17 2.55
N PRO A 363 -9.84 6.67 1.51
CA PRO A 363 -9.28 7.74 0.70
C PRO A 363 -9.26 9.09 1.42
N LEU A 364 -10.25 9.40 2.29
CA LEU A 364 -10.32 10.69 2.99
C LEU A 364 -9.21 10.86 4.03
N PHE A 365 -8.85 9.79 4.74
CA PHE A 365 -7.77 9.82 5.74
C PHE A 365 -6.44 9.29 5.22
N TYR A 366 -6.37 8.99 3.93
CA TYR A 366 -5.16 8.48 3.28
C TYR A 366 -4.57 7.25 3.99
N SER A 367 -5.45 6.36 4.50
CA SER A 367 -5.04 5.21 5.32
C SER A 367 -6.06 4.06 5.27
N ILE A 368 -5.57 2.86 4.94
CA ILE A 368 -6.36 1.61 5.01
C ILE A 368 -6.74 1.32 6.47
N SER A 369 -5.79 1.50 7.39
CA SER A 369 -5.96 1.27 8.82
C SER A 369 -7.07 2.14 9.42
N GLU A 370 -7.14 3.43 9.04
CA GLU A 370 -8.21 4.33 9.48
C GLU A 370 -9.57 3.90 8.98
N GLY A 371 -9.66 3.47 7.72
CA GLY A 371 -10.90 2.94 7.16
C GLY A 371 -11.41 1.71 7.92
N ILE A 372 -10.52 0.77 8.22
CA ILE A 372 -10.86 -0.43 9.00
C ILE A 372 -11.30 -0.05 10.41
N SER A 373 -10.58 0.87 11.07
CA SER A 373 -10.89 1.29 12.43
C SER A 373 -12.28 1.91 12.54
N ILE A 374 -12.61 2.86 11.64
CA ILE A 374 -13.94 3.49 11.57
C ILE A 374 -15.01 2.46 11.24
N GLY A 375 -14.76 1.54 10.32
CA GLY A 375 -15.66 0.43 10.03
C GLY A 375 -15.98 -0.43 11.24
N ILE A 376 -14.96 -0.84 12.02
CA ILE A 376 -15.13 -1.66 13.21
C ILE A 376 -15.82 -0.89 14.34
N ILE A 377 -15.39 0.34 14.61
CA ILE A 377 -16.02 1.18 15.66
C ILE A 377 -17.49 1.38 15.36
N SER A 378 -17.84 1.79 14.12
CA SER A 378 -19.22 2.02 13.73
C SER A 378 -20.06 0.73 13.76
N PHE A 379 -19.49 -0.41 13.37
CA PHE A 379 -20.14 -1.70 13.45
C PHE A 379 -20.52 -2.04 14.90
N VAL A 380 -19.57 -1.93 15.82
CA VAL A 380 -19.79 -2.23 17.26
C VAL A 380 -20.81 -1.26 17.86
N LEU A 381 -20.67 0.05 17.63
CA LEU A 381 -21.57 1.07 18.18
C LEU A 381 -23.01 0.87 17.69
N LEU A 382 -23.22 0.66 16.38
CA LEU A 382 -24.58 0.47 15.83
C LEU A 382 -25.22 -0.79 16.38
N HIS A 383 -24.50 -1.90 16.53
CA HIS A 383 -25.05 -3.12 17.13
C HIS A 383 -25.41 -2.92 18.60
N LEU A 384 -24.60 -2.18 19.37
CA LEU A 384 -24.90 -1.87 20.77
C LEU A 384 -26.16 -1.00 20.90
N VAL A 385 -26.24 0.11 20.17
CA VAL A 385 -27.34 1.06 20.25
C VAL A 385 -28.66 0.42 19.77
N CYS A 386 -28.61 -0.45 18.76
CA CYS A 386 -29.78 -1.17 18.25
C CYS A 386 -30.16 -2.42 19.05
N GLY A 387 -29.52 -2.67 20.22
CA GLY A 387 -29.83 -3.79 21.09
C GLY A 387 -29.37 -5.17 20.58
N LYS A 388 -28.53 -5.19 19.54
CA LYS A 388 -27.98 -6.41 18.93
C LYS A 388 -26.53 -6.70 19.34
N GLY A 389 -26.07 -6.16 20.46
CA GLY A 389 -24.69 -6.34 20.94
C GLY A 389 -24.27 -7.80 21.11
N LYS A 390 -25.23 -8.72 21.38
CA LYS A 390 -24.94 -10.15 21.49
C LYS A 390 -24.50 -10.82 20.19
N GLU A 391 -24.78 -10.20 19.03
CA GLU A 391 -24.35 -10.68 17.71
C GLU A 391 -22.89 -10.34 17.42
N VAL A 392 -22.30 -9.40 18.17
CA VAL A 392 -20.91 -8.95 18.01
C VAL A 392 -19.97 -9.87 18.77
N LYS A 393 -18.94 -10.38 18.10
CA LYS A 393 -17.92 -11.23 18.73
C LYS A 393 -17.12 -10.45 19.79
N PRO A 394 -16.78 -11.02 20.95
CA PRO A 394 -16.08 -10.30 22.04
C PRO A 394 -14.79 -9.61 21.61
N LEU A 395 -14.01 -10.23 20.73
CA LEU A 395 -12.76 -9.66 20.23
C LEU A 395 -12.97 -8.37 19.42
N LEU A 396 -14.13 -8.18 18.77
CA LEU A 396 -14.46 -6.92 18.07
C LEU A 396 -14.66 -5.75 19.04
N TYR A 397 -15.19 -6.01 20.24
CA TYR A 397 -15.27 -4.99 21.28
C TYR A 397 -13.89 -4.55 21.76
N VAL A 398 -12.97 -5.53 21.94
CA VAL A 398 -11.58 -5.23 22.31
C VAL A 398 -10.92 -4.40 21.21
N LEU A 399 -11.10 -4.77 19.94
CA LEU A 399 -10.56 -4.01 18.81
C LEU A 399 -11.13 -2.59 18.74
N ALA A 400 -12.45 -2.44 18.85
CA ALA A 400 -13.08 -1.11 18.84
C ALA A 400 -12.54 -0.23 19.98
N MET A 401 -12.34 -0.81 21.17
CA MET A 401 -11.74 -0.09 22.29
C MET A 401 -10.29 0.31 22.02
N LEU A 402 -9.48 -0.60 21.46
CA LEU A 402 -8.09 -0.28 21.08
C LEU A 402 -8.00 0.83 20.03
N PHE A 403 -8.92 0.83 19.03
CA PHE A 403 -8.99 1.90 18.05
C PHE A 403 -9.41 3.24 18.68
N LEU A 404 -10.36 3.23 19.63
CA LEU A 404 -10.74 4.46 20.37
C LEU A 404 -9.58 4.98 21.21
N LEU A 405 -8.86 4.08 21.90
CA LEU A 405 -7.66 4.46 22.67
C LEU A 405 -6.57 5.04 21.75
N LYS A 406 -6.37 4.46 20.54
CA LYS A 406 -5.49 5.03 19.53
C LYS A 406 -5.83 6.49 19.25
N TYR A 407 -7.11 6.82 19.00
CA TYR A 407 -7.52 8.21 18.71
C TYR A 407 -7.43 9.17 19.88
N ILE A 408 -7.34 8.67 21.10
CA ILE A 408 -7.18 9.52 22.29
C ILE A 408 -5.70 9.78 22.61
N PHE A 409 -4.83 8.81 22.36
CA PHE A 409 -3.44 8.83 22.84
C PHE A 409 -2.38 8.95 21.72
N LEU A 410 -2.74 8.66 20.46
CA LEU A 410 -1.91 8.77 19.28
C LEU A 410 -2.46 9.78 18.28
#